data_cc820753d35506ea8e20f06caac5db6f
#
_entry.id   cc820753d35506ea8e20f06caac5db6f
#
_cell.length_a   1.000
_cell.length_b   1.000
_cell.length_c   1.000
_cell.angle_alpha   90.00
_cell.angle_beta   90.00
_cell.angle_gamma   90.00
#
_symmetry.space_group_name_H-M   'P 1'
#
loop_
_entity.id
_entity.type
_entity.pdbx_description
1 polymer ?
#
loop_
_entity_poly.entity_id
_entity_poly.type
_entity_poly.pdbx_seq_one_letter_code
_entity_poly.pdbx_strand_id
1 'polypeptide(L)'
;MKTIKQPSICRQNGFTMMELIIVIVLLGIIGAMGAEFISQAFKGFFDTDIRMEMYEEGKAALVRMEREIHIAVPNAVKPLYNGIETDTCDETTPCNGIKFGVIDDNAMAGVFGQYTEARPTDGATITDRSAPLPATTLISIYNTTWEDFALTADNRVYSVITPATPPLDPNTMTLDRNIVSASPYGRYYAVRPEAVSFSVGGGSLLRSTTAVTAGNALSTIFTNQQTLAQNVQPAIDPSKIAPNNKLPYFTYEPGTSTRNSVVSIHFAISSPNGEETVNFHKEVQIRNVP
;
A
#
# COMPACT_ATOMS: atom_id res chain seq x y z
N MET A 1 77.09 27.41 57.22
CA MET A 1 77.52 26.54 56.13
C MET A 1 76.33 25.72 55.71
N LYS A 2 75.76 26.00 54.52
CA LYS A 2 74.48 25.42 54.06
C LYS A 2 74.81 24.38 53.05
N THR A 3 74.61 23.13 53.34
CA THR A 3 74.93 21.98 52.49
C THR A 3 73.86 21.88 51.39
N ILE A 4 74.21 22.08 50.16
CA ILE A 4 73.35 21.93 49.00
C ILE A 4 73.27 20.41 48.61
N LYS A 5 72.09 19.86 48.74
CA LYS A 5 71.79 18.46 48.35
C LYS A 5 71.64 18.44 46.84
N GLN A 6 72.51 17.73 46.15
CA GLN A 6 72.38 17.50 44.69
C GLN A 6 71.20 16.59 44.38
N PRO A 7 70.44 16.89 43.31
CA PRO A 7 69.37 16.01 42.87
C PRO A 7 69.94 14.71 42.23
N SER A 8 69.42 13.59 42.68
CA SER A 8 69.74 12.29 42.12
C SER A 8 69.25 12.20 40.65
N ILE A 9 70.21 12.06 39.74
CA ILE A 9 69.91 11.81 38.30
C ILE A 9 69.34 10.43 38.21
N CYS A 10 68.02 10.30 37.90
CA CYS A 10 67.41 9.03 37.49
C CYS A 10 68.12 8.52 36.22
N ARG A 11 68.83 7.39 36.36
CA ARG A 11 69.37 6.67 35.21
C ARG A 11 68.21 6.21 34.36
N GLN A 12 68.01 6.80 33.19
CA GLN A 12 67.15 6.28 32.14
C GLN A 12 67.82 5.04 31.53
N ASN A 13 67.30 3.87 31.81
CA ASN A 13 67.69 2.65 31.14
C ASN A 13 67.14 2.73 29.71
N GLY A 14 68.01 2.71 28.71
CA GLY A 14 67.61 2.66 27.29
C GLY A 14 67.00 1.30 26.96
N PHE A 15 66.05 1.26 26.04
CA PHE A 15 65.44 0.04 25.53
C PHE A 15 66.47 -0.88 24.83
N THR A 16 66.40 -2.15 25.11
CA THR A 16 67.24 -3.15 24.39
C THR A 16 66.65 -3.42 23.02
N MET A 17 67.53 -3.77 22.03
CA MET A 17 67.05 -4.19 20.68
C MET A 17 66.05 -5.32 20.73
N MET A 18 66.21 -6.26 21.66
CA MET A 18 65.33 -7.39 21.84
C MET A 18 63.94 -6.96 22.31
N GLU A 19 63.85 -6.01 23.21
CA GLU A 19 62.58 -5.48 23.74
C GLU A 19 61.81 -4.71 22.68
N LEU A 20 62.49 -3.99 21.79
CA LEU A 20 61.88 -3.29 20.66
C LEU A 20 61.27 -4.30 19.66
N ILE A 21 61.97 -5.40 19.35
CA ILE A 21 61.48 -6.44 18.45
C ILE A 21 60.24 -7.14 19.01
N ILE A 22 60.25 -7.48 20.30
CA ILE A 22 59.08 -8.10 20.96
C ILE A 22 57.89 -7.18 20.96
N VAL A 23 58.08 -5.90 21.24
CA VAL A 23 56.98 -4.90 21.24
C VAL A 23 56.37 -4.75 19.85
N ILE A 24 57.20 -4.69 18.79
CA ILE A 24 56.69 -4.57 17.40
C ILE A 24 55.92 -5.83 16.99
N VAL A 25 56.38 -7.01 17.34
CA VAL A 25 55.68 -8.28 17.05
C VAL A 25 54.33 -8.34 17.81
N LEU A 26 54.32 -8.02 19.09
CA LEU A 26 53.08 -8.00 19.87
C LEU A 26 52.07 -6.94 19.37
N LEU A 27 52.54 -5.74 19.02
CA LEU A 27 51.71 -4.70 18.42
C LEU A 27 51.13 -5.15 17.05
N GLY A 28 51.93 -5.86 16.25
CA GLY A 28 51.47 -6.42 14.98
C GLY A 28 50.33 -7.44 15.16
N ILE A 29 50.48 -8.37 16.12
CA ILE A 29 49.44 -9.37 16.42
C ILE A 29 48.17 -8.69 16.96
N ILE A 30 48.29 -7.82 17.94
CA ILE A 30 47.16 -7.10 18.54
C ILE A 30 46.48 -6.19 17.51
N GLY A 31 47.25 -5.53 16.66
CA GLY A 31 46.74 -4.69 15.57
C GLY A 31 45.94 -5.48 14.54
N ALA A 32 46.42 -6.67 14.14
CA ALA A 32 45.71 -7.53 13.20
C ALA A 32 44.38 -8.05 13.80
N MET A 33 44.40 -8.53 15.04
CA MET A 33 43.16 -8.99 15.74
C MET A 33 42.18 -7.84 15.98
N GLY A 34 42.67 -6.65 16.33
CA GLY A 34 41.85 -5.47 16.52
C GLY A 34 41.17 -4.99 15.25
N ALA A 35 41.86 -5.04 14.13
CA ALA A 35 41.31 -4.65 12.82
C ALA A 35 40.15 -5.56 12.38
N GLU A 36 40.29 -6.86 12.61
CA GLU A 36 39.24 -7.83 12.30
C GLU A 36 37.99 -7.61 13.19
N PHE A 37 38.19 -7.42 14.49
CA PHE A 37 37.09 -7.13 15.41
C PHE A 37 36.34 -5.84 15.06
N ILE A 38 37.06 -4.78 14.71
CA ILE A 38 36.47 -3.51 14.28
C ILE A 38 35.70 -3.69 12.98
N SER A 39 36.26 -4.43 12.00
CA SER A 39 35.60 -4.70 10.72
C SER A 39 34.28 -5.47 10.89
N GLN A 40 34.24 -6.47 11.80
CA GLN A 40 33.01 -7.21 12.09
C GLN A 40 31.96 -6.33 12.77
N ALA A 41 32.37 -5.47 13.72
CA ALA A 41 31.46 -4.54 14.38
C ALA A 41 30.83 -3.54 13.38
N PHE A 42 31.62 -3.01 12.44
CA PHE A 42 31.12 -2.13 11.39
C PHE A 42 30.15 -2.85 10.45
N LYS A 43 30.45 -4.08 10.02
CA LYS A 43 29.53 -4.87 9.20
C LYS A 43 28.19 -5.04 9.90
N GLY A 44 28.16 -5.47 11.15
CA GLY A 44 26.92 -5.64 11.89
C GLY A 44 26.12 -4.34 12.06
N PHE A 45 26.80 -3.20 12.16
CA PHE A 45 26.15 -1.89 12.20
C PHE A 45 25.50 -1.55 10.84
N PHE A 46 26.22 -1.72 9.74
CA PHE A 46 25.68 -1.45 8.39
C PHE A 46 24.52 -2.38 8.04
N ASP A 47 24.62 -3.67 8.38
CA ASP A 47 23.56 -4.64 8.12
C ASP A 47 22.28 -4.27 8.90
N THR A 48 22.43 -3.77 10.14
CA THR A 48 21.29 -3.30 10.96
C THR A 48 20.66 -2.05 10.35
N ASP A 49 21.46 -1.10 9.87
CA ASP A 49 21.00 0.15 9.26
C ASP A 49 20.22 -0.13 7.96
N ILE A 50 20.78 -0.96 7.08
CA ILE A 50 20.12 -1.41 5.84
C ILE A 50 18.78 -2.11 6.15
N ARG A 51 18.74 -2.99 7.16
CA ARG A 51 17.49 -3.67 7.56
C ARG A 51 16.45 -2.68 8.07
N MET A 52 16.86 -1.66 8.82
CA MET A 52 15.98 -0.62 9.33
C MET A 52 15.38 0.21 8.18
N GLU A 53 16.20 0.60 7.20
CA GLU A 53 15.76 1.33 6.01
C GLU A 53 14.72 0.52 5.22
N MET A 54 15.00 -0.75 4.93
CA MET A 54 14.05 -1.66 4.26
C MET A 54 12.74 -1.81 5.03
N TYR A 55 12.83 -1.90 6.37
CA TYR A 55 11.64 -2.01 7.23
C TYR A 55 10.79 -0.74 7.19
N GLU A 56 11.42 0.42 7.26
CA GLU A 56 10.72 1.72 7.22
C GLU A 56 10.05 1.93 5.85
N GLU A 57 10.76 1.66 4.75
CA GLU A 57 10.23 1.75 3.40
C GLU A 57 9.02 0.82 3.21
N GLY A 58 9.16 -0.45 3.54
CA GLY A 58 8.10 -1.44 3.40
C GLY A 58 6.90 -1.15 4.29
N LYS A 59 7.13 -0.70 5.52
CA LYS A 59 6.07 -0.30 6.44
C LYS A 59 5.32 0.92 5.93
N ALA A 60 6.01 1.93 5.42
CA ALA A 60 5.38 3.12 4.84
C ALA A 60 4.49 2.76 3.64
N ALA A 61 5.00 1.92 2.74
CA ALA A 61 4.24 1.41 1.60
C ALA A 61 3.00 0.62 2.05
N LEU A 62 3.16 -0.28 3.02
CA LEU A 62 2.08 -1.11 3.56
C LEU A 62 0.97 -0.28 4.20
N VAL A 63 1.32 0.69 5.05
CA VAL A 63 0.35 1.59 5.71
C VAL A 63 -0.41 2.42 4.68
N ARG A 64 0.27 2.89 3.63
CA ARG A 64 -0.40 3.62 2.54
C ARG A 64 -1.38 2.73 1.79
N MET A 65 -0.97 1.52 1.40
CA MET A 65 -1.86 0.57 0.73
C MET A 65 -3.05 0.20 1.61
N GLU A 66 -2.83 -0.12 2.89
CA GLU A 66 -3.89 -0.42 3.85
C GLU A 66 -4.95 0.68 3.90
N ARG A 67 -4.51 1.94 4.03
CA ARG A 67 -5.42 3.08 4.14
C ARG A 67 -6.23 3.29 2.86
N GLU A 68 -5.62 3.18 1.68
CA GLU A 68 -6.31 3.37 0.41
C GLU A 68 -7.24 2.18 0.07
N ILE A 69 -6.83 0.95 0.36
CA ILE A 69 -7.66 -0.24 0.14
C ILE A 69 -8.85 -0.28 1.12
N HIS A 70 -8.65 0.15 2.37
CA HIS A 70 -9.73 0.17 3.37
C HIS A 70 -10.93 1.04 2.96
N ILE A 71 -10.68 2.10 2.19
CA ILE A 71 -11.70 3.00 1.63
C ILE A 71 -12.05 2.66 0.18
N ALA A 72 -11.76 1.46 -0.28
CA ALA A 72 -12.19 1.02 -1.59
C ALA A 72 -13.71 0.94 -1.68
N VAL A 73 -14.26 1.23 -2.85
CA VAL A 73 -15.69 1.07 -3.13
C VAL A 73 -16.02 -0.44 -3.05
N PRO A 74 -17.04 -0.83 -2.28
CA PRO A 74 -17.42 -2.23 -2.14
C PRO A 74 -17.62 -2.92 -3.49
N ASN A 75 -17.07 -4.12 -3.63
CA ASN A 75 -17.08 -4.94 -4.84
C ASN A 75 -16.48 -4.30 -6.11
N ALA A 76 -15.98 -3.06 -6.03
CA ALA A 76 -15.27 -2.40 -7.13
C ALA A 76 -13.75 -2.61 -7.00
N VAL A 77 -13.34 -3.88 -6.91
CA VAL A 77 -11.95 -4.31 -6.77
C VAL A 77 -11.66 -5.41 -7.78
N LYS A 78 -10.52 -5.33 -8.45
CA LYS A 78 -10.08 -6.34 -9.45
C LYS A 78 -8.60 -6.63 -9.31
N PRO A 79 -8.23 -7.89 -9.07
CA PRO A 79 -6.84 -8.32 -9.12
C PRO A 79 -6.28 -8.28 -10.55
N LEU A 80 -4.95 -8.18 -10.63
CA LEU A 80 -4.21 -8.15 -11.89
C LEU A 80 -3.10 -9.20 -11.88
N TYR A 81 -3.04 -9.98 -12.95
CA TYR A 81 -1.91 -10.84 -13.27
C TYR A 81 -1.21 -10.32 -14.51
N ASN A 82 0.05 -9.86 -14.35
CA ASN A 82 0.83 -9.23 -15.42
C ASN A 82 0.08 -8.10 -16.17
N GLY A 83 -0.67 -7.28 -15.40
CA GLY A 83 -1.46 -6.17 -15.93
C GLY A 83 -2.80 -6.58 -16.55
N ILE A 84 -3.12 -7.86 -16.62
CA ILE A 84 -4.39 -8.39 -17.11
C ILE A 84 -5.32 -8.65 -15.93
N GLU A 85 -6.59 -8.27 -16.08
CA GLU A 85 -7.63 -8.52 -15.08
C GLU A 85 -7.88 -10.03 -14.92
N THR A 86 -7.98 -10.46 -13.67
CA THR A 86 -8.29 -11.84 -13.31
C THR A 86 -9.26 -11.90 -12.14
N ASP A 87 -10.00 -12.99 -12.02
CA ASP A 87 -10.89 -13.24 -10.88
C ASP A 87 -10.23 -14.11 -9.81
N THR A 88 -9.14 -14.77 -10.14
CA THR A 88 -8.45 -15.69 -9.25
C THR A 88 -6.99 -15.31 -9.09
N CYS A 89 -6.51 -15.36 -7.86
CA CYS A 89 -5.12 -15.17 -7.51
C CYS A 89 -4.65 -16.39 -6.75
N ASP A 90 -3.94 -17.25 -7.42
CA ASP A 90 -3.41 -18.49 -6.86
C ASP A 90 -1.93 -18.70 -7.25
N GLU A 91 -1.39 -19.87 -6.98
CA GLU A 91 0.00 -20.21 -7.32
C GLU A 91 0.25 -20.27 -8.82
N THR A 92 -0.79 -20.56 -9.63
CA THR A 92 -0.70 -20.64 -11.10
C THR A 92 -0.89 -19.28 -11.75
N THR A 93 -1.67 -18.41 -11.11
CA THR A 93 -1.91 -17.01 -11.49
C THR A 93 -1.54 -16.07 -10.34
N PRO A 94 -0.25 -15.92 -10.01
CA PRO A 94 0.17 -15.12 -8.88
C PRO A 94 -0.03 -13.64 -9.18
N CYS A 95 -1.11 -13.08 -8.64
CA CYS A 95 -1.43 -11.67 -8.86
C CYS A 95 -0.30 -10.76 -8.38
N ASN A 96 0.16 -9.92 -9.29
CA ASN A 96 1.17 -8.91 -9.04
C ASN A 96 0.59 -7.48 -8.99
N GLY A 97 -0.73 -7.34 -9.05
CA GLY A 97 -1.40 -6.06 -8.92
C GLY A 97 -2.85 -6.19 -8.47
N ILE A 98 -3.41 -5.06 -8.06
CA ILE A 98 -4.81 -4.88 -7.69
C ILE A 98 -5.25 -3.48 -8.07
N LYS A 99 -6.47 -3.31 -8.53
CA LYS A 99 -7.07 -2.00 -8.83
C LYS A 99 -8.46 -1.88 -8.21
N PHE A 100 -8.85 -0.66 -7.87
CA PHE A 100 -10.12 -0.42 -7.19
C PHE A 100 -10.59 1.04 -7.33
N GLY A 101 -11.91 1.23 -7.22
CA GLY A 101 -12.51 2.54 -7.01
C GLY A 101 -12.32 3.01 -5.56
N VAL A 102 -12.25 4.31 -5.32
CA VAL A 102 -11.98 4.89 -4.00
C VAL A 102 -13.18 5.71 -3.54
N ILE A 103 -13.63 5.49 -2.30
CA ILE A 103 -14.67 6.31 -1.65
C ILE A 103 -14.10 7.70 -1.37
N ASP A 104 -14.88 8.74 -1.64
CA ASP A 104 -14.55 10.09 -1.23
C ASP A 104 -15.13 10.37 0.16
N ASP A 105 -14.32 10.12 1.17
CA ASP A 105 -14.63 10.33 2.59
C ASP A 105 -14.71 11.81 2.98
N ASN A 106 -14.30 12.73 2.10
CA ASN A 106 -14.45 14.17 2.30
C ASN A 106 -15.78 14.72 1.75
N ALA A 107 -16.39 14.04 0.77
CA ALA A 107 -17.62 14.51 0.13
C ALA A 107 -18.85 14.33 1.00
N MET A 108 -18.82 13.46 1.99
CA MET A 108 -19.96 13.16 2.85
C MET A 108 -19.54 12.90 4.30
N ALA A 109 -20.44 13.24 5.23
CA ALA A 109 -20.26 12.93 6.65
C ALA A 109 -20.62 11.46 6.91
N GLY A 110 -19.70 10.56 6.58
CA GLY A 110 -19.88 9.11 6.77
C GLY A 110 -19.38 8.29 5.60
N VAL A 111 -19.48 6.97 5.72
CA VAL A 111 -18.95 6.02 4.72
C VAL A 111 -19.89 5.88 3.51
N PHE A 112 -21.20 6.06 3.69
CA PHE A 112 -22.22 5.97 2.66
C PHE A 112 -23.38 6.92 2.92
N GLY A 113 -24.06 7.35 1.85
CA GLY A 113 -25.35 8.05 1.93
C GLY A 113 -26.52 7.07 1.84
N GLN A 114 -27.69 7.53 2.25
CA GLN A 114 -28.92 6.75 2.15
C GLN A 114 -30.01 7.53 1.43
N TYR A 115 -30.73 6.86 0.53
CA TYR A 115 -31.89 7.41 -0.15
C TYR A 115 -33.16 6.62 0.22
N THR A 116 -34.29 7.32 0.18
CA THR A 116 -35.58 6.77 0.71
C THR A 116 -36.40 6.01 -0.31
N GLU A 117 -36.20 6.27 -1.62
CA GLU A 117 -37.01 5.65 -2.66
C GLU A 117 -36.23 4.59 -3.42
N ALA A 118 -36.74 3.38 -3.35
CA ALA A 118 -36.22 2.23 -4.09
C ALA A 118 -36.72 2.17 -5.54
N ARG A 119 -37.08 3.31 -6.16
CA ARG A 119 -37.55 3.36 -7.55
C ARG A 119 -36.56 4.06 -8.45
N PRO A 120 -35.56 3.34 -8.89
CA PRO A 120 -34.55 3.91 -9.75
C PRO A 120 -34.85 3.80 -11.23
N THR A 121 -35.93 3.10 -11.63
CA THR A 121 -36.18 2.76 -13.03
C THR A 121 -36.84 3.88 -13.85
N ASP A 122 -37.41 4.89 -13.18
CA ASP A 122 -38.18 5.93 -13.88
C ASP A 122 -37.62 7.36 -13.70
N GLY A 123 -36.42 7.52 -13.18
CA GLY A 123 -35.85 8.85 -12.98
C GLY A 123 -34.42 8.89 -12.48
N ALA A 124 -33.69 9.88 -12.97
CA ALA A 124 -32.36 10.21 -12.51
C ALA A 124 -32.35 10.94 -11.16
N THR A 125 -33.38 10.74 -10.33
CA THR A 125 -33.56 11.50 -9.09
C THR A 125 -33.61 10.59 -7.89
N ILE A 126 -32.84 10.89 -6.86
CA ILE A 126 -32.86 10.21 -5.56
C ILE A 126 -33.09 11.21 -4.45
N THR A 127 -33.85 10.82 -3.42
CA THR A 127 -34.08 11.62 -2.22
C THR A 127 -33.15 11.16 -1.11
N ASP A 128 -32.17 11.99 -0.75
CA ASP A 128 -31.25 11.73 0.34
C ASP A 128 -31.89 12.05 1.69
N ARG A 129 -31.52 11.25 2.71
CA ARG A 129 -31.98 11.47 4.09
C ARG A 129 -31.16 12.50 4.85
N SER A 130 -29.93 12.78 4.38
CA SER A 130 -28.99 13.64 5.11
C SER A 130 -28.90 15.05 4.52
N ALA A 131 -28.19 15.21 3.46
CA ALA A 131 -28.03 16.45 2.72
C ALA A 131 -27.57 16.11 1.29
N PRO A 132 -28.09 16.81 0.26
CA PRO A 132 -27.68 16.56 -1.11
C PRO A 132 -26.19 16.87 -1.30
N LEU A 133 -25.52 16.03 -2.07
CA LEU A 133 -24.14 16.25 -2.44
C LEU A 133 -24.02 17.40 -3.46
N PRO A 134 -22.90 18.11 -3.48
CA PRO A 134 -22.63 19.13 -4.48
C PRO A 134 -22.72 18.61 -5.91
N ALA A 135 -23.05 19.48 -6.86
CA ALA A 135 -22.98 19.18 -8.28
C ALA A 135 -21.55 18.70 -8.65
N THR A 136 -21.46 17.83 -9.63
CA THR A 136 -20.22 17.17 -10.11
C THR A 136 -19.63 16.11 -9.16
N THR A 137 -20.21 15.88 -7.98
CA THR A 137 -19.80 14.76 -7.14
C THR A 137 -20.14 13.46 -7.85
N LEU A 138 -19.17 12.53 -7.89
CA LEU A 138 -19.41 11.19 -8.39
C LEU A 138 -19.99 10.33 -7.25
N ILE A 139 -21.00 9.55 -7.58
CA ILE A 139 -21.55 8.55 -6.65
C ILE A 139 -21.62 7.18 -7.32
N SER A 140 -21.48 6.16 -6.54
CA SER A 140 -21.65 4.77 -6.98
C SER A 140 -22.77 4.10 -6.21
N ILE A 141 -23.64 3.38 -6.94
CA ILE A 141 -24.83 2.72 -6.39
C ILE A 141 -24.77 1.23 -6.71
N TYR A 142 -24.76 0.40 -5.66
CA TYR A 142 -24.95 -1.05 -5.73
C TYR A 142 -24.01 -1.80 -6.70
N ASN A 143 -22.71 -1.65 -6.55
CA ASN A 143 -21.76 -2.50 -7.26
C ASN A 143 -21.77 -3.91 -6.69
N THR A 144 -21.87 -4.91 -7.56
CA THR A 144 -21.73 -6.33 -7.23
C THR A 144 -20.42 -6.90 -7.75
N THR A 145 -19.85 -6.29 -8.77
CA THR A 145 -18.58 -6.66 -9.38
C THR A 145 -17.78 -5.41 -9.77
N TRP A 146 -16.52 -5.60 -10.15
CA TRP A 146 -15.68 -4.56 -10.73
C TRP A 146 -16.28 -3.99 -12.03
N GLU A 147 -16.86 -4.85 -12.84
CA GLU A 147 -17.45 -4.50 -14.12
C GLU A 147 -18.57 -3.47 -13.97
N ASP A 148 -19.37 -3.56 -12.89
CA ASP A 148 -20.40 -2.58 -12.54
C ASP A 148 -19.83 -1.17 -12.32
N PHE A 149 -18.58 -1.08 -11.87
CA PHE A 149 -17.88 0.18 -11.64
C PHE A 149 -17.14 0.67 -12.89
N ALA A 150 -16.62 -0.25 -13.71
CA ALA A 150 -15.62 0.04 -14.74
C ALA A 150 -16.15 0.06 -16.17
N LEU A 151 -17.24 -0.66 -16.50
CA LEU A 151 -17.75 -0.78 -17.87
C LEU A 151 -18.65 0.38 -18.29
N THR A 152 -18.69 0.68 -19.60
CA THR A 152 -19.47 1.79 -20.16
C THR A 152 -20.97 1.54 -20.19
N ALA A 153 -21.43 0.34 -20.53
CA ALA A 153 -22.84 0.07 -20.80
C ALA A 153 -23.69 0.05 -19.54
N ASP A 154 -23.15 -0.52 -18.45
CA ASP A 154 -23.84 -0.71 -17.16
C ASP A 154 -23.06 -0.14 -15.99
N ASN A 155 -22.18 0.82 -16.26
CA ASN A 155 -21.39 1.50 -15.23
C ASN A 155 -22.32 2.14 -14.19
N ARG A 156 -22.15 1.76 -12.93
CA ARG A 156 -22.95 2.23 -11.80
C ARG A 156 -22.32 3.41 -11.07
N VAL A 157 -21.53 4.21 -11.80
CA VAL A 157 -21.00 5.49 -11.34
C VAL A 157 -21.78 6.62 -12.00
N TYR A 158 -22.38 7.49 -11.21
CA TYR A 158 -23.26 8.59 -11.62
C TYR A 158 -22.65 9.91 -11.20
N SER A 159 -22.93 10.98 -11.94
CA SER A 159 -22.58 12.34 -11.56
C SER A 159 -23.82 13.07 -11.02
N VAL A 160 -23.69 13.75 -9.92
CA VAL A 160 -24.71 14.67 -9.41
C VAL A 160 -24.73 15.91 -10.31
N ILE A 161 -25.84 16.17 -10.99
CA ILE A 161 -25.97 17.31 -11.91
C ILE A 161 -26.32 18.57 -11.14
N THR A 162 -27.30 18.49 -10.25
CA THR A 162 -27.77 19.64 -9.48
C THR A 162 -28.34 19.17 -8.17
N PRO A 163 -28.06 19.81 -7.04
CA PRO A 163 -29.00 19.83 -5.96
C PRO A 163 -30.24 20.55 -6.48
N ALA A 164 -31.39 19.96 -6.31
CA ALA A 164 -32.62 20.49 -6.87
C ALA A 164 -32.83 21.97 -6.51
N THR A 165 -33.05 22.79 -7.54
CA THR A 165 -33.47 24.18 -7.33
C THR A 165 -34.91 24.19 -6.76
N PRO A 166 -35.22 25.03 -5.79
CA PRO A 166 -36.58 25.15 -5.30
C PRO A 166 -37.59 25.34 -6.45
N PRO A 167 -38.73 24.63 -6.52
CA PRO A 167 -39.49 24.13 -5.36
C PRO A 167 -39.39 22.63 -5.07
N LEU A 168 -38.40 21.91 -5.57
CA LEU A 168 -38.20 20.49 -5.27
C LEU A 168 -37.72 20.32 -3.82
N ASP A 169 -37.95 19.13 -3.26
CA ASP A 169 -37.49 18.78 -1.92
C ASP A 169 -36.01 19.08 -1.80
N PRO A 170 -35.56 19.86 -0.80
CA PRO A 170 -34.17 20.22 -0.61
C PRO A 170 -33.23 19.01 -0.42
N ASN A 171 -33.80 17.84 -0.18
CA ASN A 171 -33.06 16.60 -0.02
C ASN A 171 -32.97 15.77 -1.31
N THR A 172 -33.41 16.31 -2.45
CA THR A 172 -33.41 15.58 -3.72
C THR A 172 -32.18 15.90 -4.55
N MET A 173 -31.52 14.88 -5.07
CA MET A 173 -30.41 14.99 -6.03
C MET A 173 -30.82 14.45 -7.39
N THR A 174 -30.44 15.15 -8.45
CA THR A 174 -30.60 14.69 -9.84
C THR A 174 -29.28 14.15 -10.34
N LEU A 175 -29.32 12.95 -10.92
CA LEU A 175 -28.17 12.26 -11.50
C LEU A 175 -28.11 12.50 -13.02
N ASP A 176 -26.94 12.29 -13.62
CA ASP A 176 -26.68 12.44 -15.04
C ASP A 176 -27.46 11.43 -15.91
N ARG A 177 -27.92 10.33 -15.34
CA ARG A 177 -28.67 9.28 -16.01
C ARG A 177 -29.48 8.43 -15.04
N ASN A 178 -30.39 7.61 -15.60
CA ASN A 178 -31.19 6.68 -14.83
C ASN A 178 -30.32 5.63 -14.10
N ILE A 179 -30.75 5.27 -12.90
CA ILE A 179 -30.08 4.26 -12.09
C ILE A 179 -30.33 2.88 -12.71
N VAL A 180 -29.25 2.18 -13.07
CA VAL A 180 -29.33 0.84 -13.70
C VAL A 180 -29.83 -0.21 -12.71
N SER A 181 -29.39 -0.12 -11.44
CA SER A 181 -29.77 -1.08 -10.41
C SER A 181 -29.82 -0.39 -9.05
N ALA A 182 -30.95 -0.55 -8.34
CA ALA A 182 -31.11 0.02 -7.03
C ALA A 182 -30.39 -0.79 -5.95
N SER A 183 -29.84 -0.09 -4.97
CA SER A 183 -29.38 -0.73 -3.75
C SER A 183 -30.58 -1.24 -2.95
N PRO A 184 -30.58 -2.52 -2.52
CA PRO A 184 -31.65 -3.09 -1.68
C PRO A 184 -31.87 -2.31 -0.38
N TYR A 185 -30.85 -1.63 0.11
CA TYR A 185 -30.86 -0.84 1.34
C TYR A 185 -30.87 0.67 1.11
N GLY A 186 -31.06 1.11 -0.13
CA GLY A 186 -31.05 2.53 -0.48
C GLY A 186 -29.72 3.22 -0.18
N ARG A 187 -28.60 2.58 -0.44
CA ARG A 187 -27.26 3.11 -0.14
C ARG A 187 -26.52 3.53 -1.40
N TYR A 188 -25.70 4.56 -1.26
CA TYR A 188 -24.76 5.01 -2.29
C TYR A 188 -23.45 5.45 -1.63
N TYR A 189 -22.38 5.49 -2.42
CA TYR A 189 -21.06 5.94 -1.99
C TYR A 189 -20.63 7.15 -2.83
N ALA A 190 -20.14 8.20 -2.20
CA ALA A 190 -19.40 9.21 -2.92
C ALA A 190 -18.06 8.62 -3.35
N VAL A 191 -17.66 8.85 -4.61
CA VAL A 191 -16.49 8.24 -5.23
C VAL A 191 -15.52 9.33 -5.66
N ARG A 192 -14.24 9.12 -5.43
CA ARG A 192 -13.20 10.02 -5.94
C ARG A 192 -13.16 9.98 -7.46
N PRO A 193 -12.78 11.10 -8.12
CA PRO A 193 -12.66 11.15 -9.57
C PRO A 193 -11.41 10.40 -10.07
N GLU A 194 -10.89 9.47 -9.28
CA GLU A 194 -9.77 8.60 -9.61
C GLU A 194 -9.98 7.18 -9.07
N ALA A 195 -9.61 6.19 -9.87
CA ALA A 195 -9.38 4.82 -9.42
C ALA A 195 -7.89 4.61 -9.21
N VAL A 196 -7.55 3.74 -8.26
CA VAL A 196 -6.17 3.45 -7.87
C VAL A 196 -5.79 2.04 -8.28
N SER A 197 -4.54 1.86 -8.68
CA SER A 197 -3.93 0.56 -8.87
C SER A 197 -2.62 0.48 -8.10
N PHE A 198 -2.42 -0.63 -7.40
CA PHE A 198 -1.13 -1.05 -6.90
C PHE A 198 -0.62 -2.21 -7.73
N SER A 199 0.64 -2.17 -8.12
CA SER A 199 1.24 -3.25 -8.92
C SER A 199 2.72 -3.39 -8.60
N VAL A 200 3.23 -4.61 -8.73
CA VAL A 200 4.67 -4.90 -8.64
C VAL A 200 5.19 -5.24 -10.01
N GLY A 201 6.19 -4.49 -10.44
CA GLY A 201 6.85 -4.68 -11.73
C GLY A 201 8.29 -4.19 -11.70
N GLY A 202 9.20 -4.94 -12.30
CA GLY A 202 10.62 -4.57 -12.34
C GLY A 202 11.28 -4.42 -10.96
N GLY A 203 10.80 -5.16 -9.95
CA GLY A 203 11.31 -5.06 -8.58
C GLY A 203 10.85 -3.80 -7.82
N SER A 204 9.84 -3.09 -8.32
CA SER A 204 9.27 -1.91 -7.66
C SER A 204 7.79 -2.11 -7.37
N LEU A 205 7.35 -1.68 -6.20
CA LEU A 205 5.95 -1.54 -5.86
C LEU A 205 5.49 -0.14 -6.28
N LEU A 206 4.52 -0.11 -7.18
CA LEU A 206 4.04 1.09 -7.85
C LEU A 206 2.59 1.38 -7.46
N ARG A 207 2.28 2.66 -7.25
CA ARG A 207 0.92 3.19 -7.19
C ARG A 207 0.65 3.98 -8.46
N SER A 208 -0.45 3.72 -9.12
CA SER A 208 -0.89 4.49 -10.29
C SER A 208 -2.38 4.80 -10.22
N THR A 209 -2.82 5.79 -10.98
CA THR A 209 -4.22 6.23 -10.97
C THR A 209 -4.75 6.37 -12.39
N THR A 210 -6.07 6.27 -12.53
CA THR A 210 -6.79 6.61 -13.74
C THR A 210 -8.05 7.41 -13.39
N ALA A 211 -8.50 8.27 -14.30
CA ALA A 211 -9.68 9.10 -14.09
C ALA A 211 -10.94 8.25 -14.10
N VAL A 212 -11.84 8.51 -13.15
CA VAL A 212 -13.21 7.99 -13.10
C VAL A 212 -14.16 9.06 -13.58
N THR A 213 -14.98 8.72 -14.56
CA THR A 213 -16.03 9.61 -15.08
C THR A 213 -17.35 8.86 -15.18
N ALA A 214 -18.44 9.53 -14.82
CA ALA A 214 -19.76 8.94 -14.89
C ALA A 214 -20.10 8.51 -16.33
N GLY A 215 -20.70 7.33 -16.48
CA GLY A 215 -21.14 6.83 -17.77
C GLY A 215 -20.08 6.45 -18.78
N ASN A 216 -18.82 6.43 -18.39
CA ASN A 216 -17.72 6.06 -19.27
C ASN A 216 -16.93 4.87 -18.72
N ALA A 217 -16.41 4.03 -19.61
CA ALA A 217 -15.49 2.98 -19.20
C ALA A 217 -14.24 3.58 -18.57
N LEU A 218 -13.77 2.91 -17.53
CA LEU A 218 -12.46 3.22 -16.98
C LEU A 218 -11.37 2.92 -18.00
N SER A 219 -10.39 3.80 -18.09
CA SER A 219 -9.20 3.51 -18.88
C SER A 219 -8.49 2.29 -18.31
N THR A 220 -8.07 1.38 -19.17
CA THR A 220 -7.21 0.25 -18.80
C THR A 220 -5.78 0.70 -18.47
N ILE A 221 -5.42 1.92 -18.93
CA ILE A 221 -4.09 2.50 -18.70
C ILE A 221 -4.14 3.37 -17.45
N PHE A 222 -3.40 2.95 -16.45
CA PHE A 222 -3.15 3.73 -15.25
C PHE A 222 -1.87 4.54 -15.42
N THR A 223 -1.95 5.82 -15.11
CA THR A 223 -0.86 6.80 -15.24
C THR A 223 -0.43 7.32 -13.86
N ASN A 224 0.35 8.40 -13.81
CA ASN A 224 0.78 9.03 -12.55
C ASN A 224 1.44 8.04 -11.58
N GLN A 225 2.36 7.24 -12.10
CA GLN A 225 3.06 6.22 -11.32
C GLN A 225 3.91 6.86 -10.22
N GLN A 226 3.76 6.35 -9.01
CA GLN A 226 4.57 6.67 -7.85
C GLN A 226 5.18 5.38 -7.31
N THR A 227 6.49 5.35 -7.15
CA THR A 227 7.18 4.24 -6.50
C THR A 227 6.95 4.33 -4.99
N LEU A 228 6.47 3.25 -4.40
CA LEU A 228 6.25 3.13 -2.96
C LEU A 228 7.39 2.39 -2.27
N ALA A 229 7.95 1.37 -2.93
CA ALA A 229 9.09 0.61 -2.45
C ALA A 229 9.89 0.04 -3.62
N GLN A 230 11.18 -0.16 -3.41
CA GLN A 230 12.12 -0.75 -4.37
C GLN A 230 12.64 -2.11 -3.86
N ASN A 231 13.32 -2.85 -4.75
CA ASN A 231 13.84 -4.19 -4.44
C ASN A 231 12.77 -5.15 -3.88
N VAL A 232 11.55 -5.00 -4.37
CA VAL A 232 10.38 -5.77 -3.95
C VAL A 232 10.40 -7.14 -4.61
N GLN A 233 10.22 -8.17 -3.80
CA GLN A 233 10.18 -9.57 -4.21
C GLN A 233 8.92 -10.26 -3.63
N PRO A 234 8.49 -11.41 -4.22
CA PRO A 234 7.44 -12.21 -3.63
C PRO A 234 7.84 -12.68 -2.23
N ALA A 235 6.93 -12.57 -1.27
CA ALA A 235 7.14 -13.19 0.03
C ALA A 235 7.18 -14.72 -0.10
N ILE A 236 7.88 -15.37 0.80
CA ILE A 236 8.06 -16.82 0.79
C ILE A 236 7.11 -17.44 1.82
N ASP A 237 6.38 -18.47 1.39
CA ASP A 237 5.62 -19.34 2.29
C ASP A 237 6.57 -20.39 2.88
N PRO A 238 6.86 -20.34 4.19
CA PRO A 238 7.79 -21.27 4.83
C PRO A 238 7.25 -22.71 4.92
N SER A 239 5.96 -22.91 4.69
CA SER A 239 5.34 -24.23 4.70
C SER A 239 5.52 -25.01 3.39
N LYS A 240 6.00 -24.33 2.34
CA LYS A 240 6.15 -24.88 1.00
C LYS A 240 7.62 -24.97 0.57
N ILE A 241 7.89 -25.85 -0.37
CA ILE A 241 9.23 -26.07 -0.94
C ILE A 241 9.37 -25.33 -2.28
N ALA A 242 10.52 -24.68 -2.50
CA ALA A 242 10.80 -24.05 -3.79
C ALA A 242 10.68 -25.05 -4.96
N PRO A 243 10.19 -24.60 -6.16
CA PRO A 243 9.92 -23.22 -6.55
C PRO A 243 8.51 -22.72 -6.20
N ASN A 244 7.63 -23.53 -5.64
CA ASN A 244 6.22 -23.23 -5.41
C ASN A 244 5.94 -22.57 -4.04
N ASN A 245 6.96 -21.97 -3.46
CA ASN A 245 6.87 -21.31 -2.15
C ASN A 245 6.68 -19.79 -2.23
N LYS A 246 6.48 -19.24 -3.41
CA LYS A 246 6.25 -17.80 -3.60
C LYS A 246 4.78 -17.48 -3.42
N LEU A 247 4.49 -16.53 -2.53
CA LEU A 247 3.13 -16.02 -2.37
C LEU A 247 2.81 -14.98 -3.46
N PRO A 248 1.56 -14.92 -3.96
CA PRO A 248 1.11 -13.80 -4.78
C PRO A 248 1.21 -12.50 -3.99
N TYR A 249 1.56 -11.39 -4.64
CA TYR A 249 1.67 -10.09 -3.97
C TYR A 249 0.34 -9.61 -3.42
N PHE A 250 -0.74 -9.90 -4.13
CA PHE A 250 -2.09 -9.57 -3.74
C PHE A 250 -3.00 -10.78 -3.91
N THR A 251 -3.89 -10.98 -2.93
CA THR A 251 -5.04 -11.87 -3.08
C THR A 251 -6.30 -11.08 -2.76
N TYR A 252 -7.40 -11.42 -3.41
CA TYR A 252 -8.69 -10.78 -3.18
C TYR A 252 -9.76 -11.85 -2.97
N GLU A 253 -10.41 -11.78 -1.83
CA GLU A 253 -11.60 -12.56 -1.53
C GLU A 253 -12.81 -11.64 -1.59
N PRO A 254 -13.70 -11.81 -2.58
CA PRO A 254 -14.89 -10.97 -2.69
C PRO A 254 -15.80 -11.14 -1.47
N GLY A 255 -16.44 -10.04 -1.10
CA GLY A 255 -17.41 -10.04 -0.03
C GLY A 255 -18.71 -10.76 -0.41
N THR A 256 -19.47 -11.10 0.60
CA THR A 256 -20.86 -11.60 0.46
C THR A 256 -21.79 -10.65 1.20
N SER A 257 -23.11 -10.87 1.11
CA SER A 257 -24.09 -10.06 1.87
C SER A 257 -23.86 -10.04 3.40
N THR A 258 -23.10 -11.02 3.91
CA THR A 258 -22.81 -11.18 5.35
C THR A 258 -21.35 -11.07 5.72
N ARG A 259 -20.44 -11.00 4.74
CA ARG A 259 -18.99 -10.96 4.97
C ARG A 259 -18.33 -9.84 4.18
N ASN A 260 -17.43 -9.12 4.81
CA ASN A 260 -16.59 -8.12 4.16
C ASN A 260 -15.66 -8.77 3.12
N SER A 261 -15.33 -8.01 2.07
CA SER A 261 -14.23 -8.38 1.16
C SER A 261 -12.90 -8.26 1.88
N VAL A 262 -11.94 -9.12 1.53
CA VAL A 262 -10.60 -9.12 2.11
C VAL A 262 -9.56 -9.03 0.99
N VAL A 263 -8.62 -8.12 1.16
CA VAL A 263 -7.39 -8.05 0.35
C VAL A 263 -6.23 -8.44 1.23
N SER A 264 -5.49 -9.48 0.85
CA SER A 264 -4.23 -9.81 1.52
C SER A 264 -3.06 -9.31 0.68
N ILE A 265 -2.09 -8.71 1.35
CA ILE A 265 -0.89 -8.12 0.77
C ILE A 265 0.31 -8.89 1.29
N HIS A 266 1.15 -9.39 0.38
CA HIS A 266 2.37 -10.13 0.72
C HIS A 266 3.51 -9.65 -0.15
N PHE A 267 4.57 -9.14 0.44
CA PHE A 267 5.78 -8.83 -0.30
C PHE A 267 6.99 -8.88 0.63
N ALA A 268 8.16 -8.95 0.02
CA ALA A 268 9.43 -8.83 0.71
C ALA A 268 10.25 -7.72 0.07
N ILE A 269 11.10 -7.08 0.84
CA ILE A 269 12.12 -6.15 0.35
C ILE A 269 13.47 -6.78 0.63
N SER A 270 14.32 -6.86 -0.40
CA SER A 270 15.68 -7.37 -0.29
C SER A 270 16.67 -6.24 -0.28
N SER A 271 17.79 -6.43 0.43
CA SER A 271 18.95 -5.54 0.33
C SER A 271 19.52 -5.54 -1.09
N PRO A 272 20.24 -4.50 -1.52
CA PRO A 272 20.83 -4.43 -2.85
C PRO A 272 21.82 -5.56 -3.15
N ASN A 273 22.47 -6.12 -2.13
CA ASN A 273 23.37 -7.27 -2.24
C ASN A 273 22.65 -8.63 -2.13
N GLY A 274 21.34 -8.63 -1.81
CA GLY A 274 20.53 -9.84 -1.70
C GLY A 274 20.77 -10.67 -0.42
N GLU A 275 21.62 -10.19 0.50
CA GLU A 275 21.95 -10.92 1.74
C GLU A 275 20.85 -10.83 2.80
N GLU A 276 20.10 -9.73 2.81
CA GLU A 276 19.04 -9.46 3.78
C GLU A 276 17.69 -9.37 3.10
N THR A 277 16.65 -9.85 3.77
CA THR A 277 15.27 -9.78 3.28
C THR A 277 14.30 -9.53 4.44
N VAL A 278 13.38 -8.59 4.27
CA VAL A 278 12.32 -8.28 5.23
C VAL A 278 10.97 -8.59 4.61
N ASN A 279 10.19 -9.45 5.24
CA ASN A 279 8.86 -9.84 4.77
C ASN A 279 7.77 -8.96 5.38
N PHE A 280 6.78 -8.63 4.57
CA PHE A 280 5.60 -7.86 4.94
C PHE A 280 4.33 -8.63 4.59
N HIS A 281 3.41 -8.65 5.53
CA HIS A 281 2.09 -9.26 5.37
C HIS A 281 1.03 -8.40 6.04
N LYS A 282 -0.10 -8.20 5.34
CA LYS A 282 -1.25 -7.49 5.88
C LYS A 282 -2.55 -7.95 5.22
N GLU A 283 -3.58 -8.14 6.02
CA GLU A 283 -4.95 -8.32 5.56
C GLU A 283 -5.74 -7.02 5.78
N VAL A 284 -6.40 -6.58 4.73
CA VAL A 284 -7.22 -5.37 4.74
C VAL A 284 -8.65 -5.73 4.42
N GLN A 285 -9.55 -5.41 5.32
CA GLN A 285 -10.98 -5.60 5.12
C GLN A 285 -11.59 -4.37 4.45
N ILE A 286 -12.30 -4.59 3.35
CA ILE A 286 -13.12 -3.60 2.68
C ILE A 286 -14.54 -3.81 3.19
N ARG A 287 -15.17 -2.74 3.69
CA ARG A 287 -16.55 -2.82 4.17
C ARG A 287 -17.46 -3.25 3.03
N ASN A 288 -18.08 -4.41 3.17
CA ASN A 288 -19.18 -4.80 2.31
C ASN A 288 -20.46 -4.30 2.93
N VAL A 289 -21.01 -3.25 2.36
CA VAL A 289 -22.31 -2.72 2.75
C VAL A 289 -23.16 -2.73 1.48
N PRO A 290 -23.86 -3.85 1.20
CA PRO A 290 -24.70 -3.99 0.02
C PRO A 290 -25.86 -3.01 -0.04
#